data_5f144bb3c1126666926915033c083e41
#
_entry.id   5f144bb3c1126666926915033c083e41
#
_cell.length_a   1.000
_cell.length_b   1.000
_cell.length_c   1.000
_cell.angle_alpha   90.00
_cell.angle_beta   90.00
_cell.angle_gamma   90.00
#
_symmetry.space_group_name_H-M   'P 1'
#
loop_
_entity.id
_entity.type
_entity.pdbx_description
1 polymer ?
#
loop_
_entity_poly.entity_id
_entity_poly.type
_entity_poly.pdbx_seq_one_letter_code
_entity_poly.pdbx_strand_id
1 'polypeptide(L)'
;ASPVIVVLSAFIIIPIILIAAVSFWGASEFSIYPAFKFDNYEFLFTSEVTYRVFFRTLYFAALVWFVTLVLGFTIAYYLAFFIKSLTWQIICFLLCTIPFWTSNIIRMISWIPFLGRNGLANQTLIEMGIVDTPVEWLLYSEFSVCLAFVHLYTLFMVVPIFNTMMRIDKSLIEAARDAGA
;
A
#
# COMPACT_ATOMS: atom_id res chain seq x y z
N ALA A 1 -2.87 2.49 -32.88
CA ALA A 1 -2.76 3.20 -31.57
C ALA A 1 -4.01 4.06 -31.29
N SER A 2 -4.66 4.65 -32.30
CA SER A 2 -5.79 5.57 -32.15
C SER A 2 -7.01 5.00 -31.37
N PRO A 3 -7.58 3.81 -31.71
CA PRO A 3 -8.80 3.34 -31.02
C PRO A 3 -8.55 3.01 -29.54
N VAL A 4 -7.37 2.51 -29.19
CA VAL A 4 -7.02 2.20 -27.80
C VAL A 4 -6.91 3.48 -26.96
N ILE A 5 -6.29 4.52 -27.52
CA ILE A 5 -6.16 5.81 -26.84
C ILE A 5 -7.56 6.43 -26.61
N VAL A 6 -8.45 6.37 -27.60
CA VAL A 6 -9.82 6.89 -27.46
C VAL A 6 -10.58 6.16 -26.35
N VAL A 7 -10.52 4.82 -26.32
CA VAL A 7 -11.20 4.02 -25.30
C VAL A 7 -10.63 4.33 -23.92
N LEU A 8 -9.31 4.29 -23.74
CA LEU A 8 -8.68 4.61 -22.44
C LEU A 8 -8.99 6.03 -21.98
N SER A 9 -8.92 7.01 -22.90
CA SER A 9 -9.26 8.39 -22.58
C SER A 9 -10.72 8.53 -22.14
N ALA A 10 -11.65 7.87 -22.82
CA ALA A 10 -13.05 7.89 -22.45
C ALA A 10 -13.27 7.28 -21.05
N PHE A 11 -12.66 6.12 -20.75
CA PHE A 11 -12.77 5.46 -19.45
C PHE A 11 -12.14 6.24 -18.29
N ILE A 12 -11.19 7.11 -18.56
CA ILE A 12 -10.55 7.95 -17.55
C ILE A 12 -11.26 9.31 -17.45
N ILE A 13 -11.48 9.98 -18.59
CA ILE A 13 -11.97 11.36 -18.61
C ILE A 13 -13.46 11.45 -18.21
N ILE A 14 -14.30 10.53 -18.72
CA ILE A 14 -15.74 10.56 -18.40
C ILE A 14 -16.01 10.47 -16.90
N PRO A 15 -15.45 9.49 -16.14
CA PRO A 15 -15.64 9.45 -14.70
C PRO A 15 -15.11 10.69 -13.97
N ILE A 16 -13.99 11.26 -14.40
CA ILE A 16 -13.43 12.48 -13.80
C ILE A 16 -14.38 13.66 -14.02
N ILE A 17 -14.91 13.84 -15.23
CA ILE A 17 -15.88 14.89 -15.53
C ILE A 17 -17.15 14.70 -14.71
N LEU A 18 -17.66 13.46 -14.58
CA LEU A 18 -18.84 13.16 -13.77
C LEU A 18 -18.61 13.48 -12.30
N ILE A 19 -17.46 13.09 -11.73
CA ILE A 19 -17.10 13.41 -10.34
C ILE A 19 -17.02 14.94 -10.17
N ALA A 20 -16.38 15.64 -11.09
CA ALA A 20 -16.30 17.10 -11.07
C ALA A 20 -17.68 17.76 -11.17
N ALA A 21 -18.57 17.26 -12.02
CA ALA A 21 -19.92 17.78 -12.14
C ALA A 21 -20.74 17.54 -10.86
N VAL A 22 -20.69 16.32 -10.31
CA VAL A 22 -21.41 15.95 -9.08
C VAL A 22 -20.85 16.70 -7.86
N SER A 23 -19.61 17.11 -7.84
CA SER A 23 -19.01 17.87 -6.74
C SER A 23 -19.68 19.22 -6.48
N PHE A 24 -20.37 19.77 -7.49
CA PHE A 24 -21.17 21.00 -7.37
C PHE A 24 -22.64 20.74 -7.00
N TRP A 25 -23.06 19.48 -6.91
CA TRP A 25 -24.45 19.16 -6.61
C TRP A 25 -24.75 19.29 -5.12
N GLY A 26 -26.01 19.63 -4.81
CA GLY A 26 -26.51 19.64 -3.44
C GLY A 26 -26.82 18.22 -2.97
N ALA A 27 -26.57 17.95 -1.68
CA ALA A 27 -26.96 16.72 -1.02
C ALA A 27 -27.97 17.01 0.08
N SER A 28 -28.99 16.15 0.21
CA SER A 28 -29.88 16.05 1.37
C SER A 28 -29.66 14.70 2.05
N GLU A 29 -30.28 14.45 3.20
CA GLU A 29 -30.17 13.19 3.93
C GLU A 29 -30.55 11.96 3.09
N PHE A 30 -31.38 12.13 2.07
CA PHE A 30 -31.93 11.02 1.28
C PHE A 30 -31.70 11.12 -0.22
N SER A 31 -31.17 12.22 -0.72
CA SER A 31 -30.99 12.42 -2.18
C SER A 31 -29.89 13.39 -2.54
N ILE A 32 -29.31 13.16 -3.71
CA ILE A 32 -28.36 14.06 -4.37
C ILE A 32 -29.14 14.69 -5.53
N TYR A 33 -29.15 16.03 -5.64
CA TYR A 33 -29.87 16.75 -6.67
C TYR A 33 -28.95 17.71 -7.43
N PRO A 34 -29.16 17.86 -8.73
CA PRO A 34 -28.40 18.80 -9.55
C PRO A 34 -28.58 20.23 -9.04
N ALA A 35 -27.49 20.84 -8.63
CA ALA A 35 -27.44 22.24 -8.24
C ALA A 35 -26.03 22.76 -8.54
N PHE A 36 -25.88 24.05 -8.75
CA PHE A 36 -24.56 24.65 -8.87
C PHE A 36 -24.22 25.38 -7.57
N LYS A 37 -23.62 24.63 -6.63
CA LYS A 37 -23.29 25.10 -5.29
C LYS A 37 -21.84 24.89 -4.96
N PHE A 38 -21.25 25.77 -4.17
CA PHE A 38 -19.90 25.66 -3.66
C PHE A 38 -19.85 25.23 -2.20
N ASP A 39 -20.98 24.88 -1.60
CA ASP A 39 -21.10 24.50 -0.18
C ASP A 39 -20.17 23.35 0.19
N ASN A 40 -20.01 22.37 -0.72
CA ASN A 40 -19.10 21.24 -0.53
C ASN A 40 -17.63 21.67 -0.41
N TYR A 41 -17.25 22.66 -1.21
CA TYR A 41 -15.88 23.20 -1.21
C TYR A 41 -15.66 24.10 0.01
N GLU A 42 -16.63 24.93 0.36
CA GLU A 42 -16.58 25.73 1.58
C GLU A 42 -16.43 24.83 2.80
N PHE A 43 -17.24 23.78 2.93
CA PHE A 43 -17.12 22.78 4.00
C PHE A 43 -15.73 22.11 4.00
N LEU A 44 -15.21 21.73 2.83
CA LEU A 44 -13.89 21.09 2.72
C LEU A 44 -12.77 21.99 3.27
N PHE A 45 -12.83 23.30 3.00
CA PHE A 45 -11.79 24.25 3.40
C PHE A 45 -12.00 24.88 4.78
N THR A 46 -13.19 24.77 5.35
CA THR A 46 -13.49 25.34 6.68
C THR A 46 -13.54 24.31 7.78
N SER A 47 -13.75 23.03 7.44
CA SER A 47 -13.91 21.94 8.40
C SER A 47 -12.59 21.53 9.04
N GLU A 48 -12.46 21.73 10.34
CA GLU A 48 -11.32 21.22 11.13
C GLU A 48 -11.15 19.70 11.02
N VAL A 49 -12.28 18.98 10.95
CA VAL A 49 -12.28 17.51 10.80
C VAL A 49 -11.61 17.09 9.49
N THR A 50 -11.89 17.82 8.39
CA THR A 50 -11.29 17.54 7.09
C THR A 50 -9.75 17.66 7.14
N TYR A 51 -9.24 18.75 7.72
CA TYR A 51 -7.80 18.93 7.87
C TYR A 51 -7.18 17.87 8.77
N ARG A 52 -7.80 17.56 9.89
CA ARG A 52 -7.31 16.53 10.82
C ARG A 52 -7.23 15.16 10.15
N VAL A 53 -8.27 14.75 9.44
CA VAL A 53 -8.30 13.47 8.72
C VAL A 53 -7.29 13.46 7.57
N PHE A 54 -7.19 14.56 6.82
CA PHE A 54 -6.23 14.67 5.71
C PHE A 54 -4.78 14.52 6.18
N PHE A 55 -4.36 15.26 7.21
CA PHE A 55 -3.00 15.17 7.73
C PHE A 55 -2.71 13.80 8.37
N ARG A 56 -3.70 13.22 9.05
CA ARG A 56 -3.56 11.87 9.59
C ARG A 56 -3.40 10.84 8.47
N THR A 57 -4.17 10.93 7.41
CA THR A 57 -4.04 10.05 6.23
C THR A 57 -2.68 10.22 5.56
N LEU A 58 -2.20 11.45 5.42
CA LEU A 58 -0.87 11.74 4.87
C LEU A 58 0.25 11.13 5.72
N TYR A 59 0.15 11.25 7.04
CA TYR A 59 1.08 10.62 7.98
C TYR A 59 1.11 9.09 7.82
N PHE A 60 -0.06 8.44 7.80
CA PHE A 60 -0.16 7.00 7.57
C PHE A 60 0.40 6.59 6.21
N ALA A 61 0.06 7.32 5.16
CA ALA A 61 0.57 7.04 3.83
C ALA A 61 2.10 7.13 3.77
N ALA A 62 2.68 8.17 4.38
CA ALA A 62 4.14 8.36 4.44
C ALA A 62 4.82 7.23 5.24
N LEU A 63 4.24 6.83 6.38
CA LEU A 63 4.78 5.76 7.21
C LEU A 63 4.74 4.42 6.47
N VAL A 64 3.58 4.05 5.90
CA VAL A 64 3.43 2.80 5.13
C VAL A 64 4.35 2.81 3.91
N TRP A 65 4.43 3.92 3.18
CA TRP A 65 5.34 4.08 2.04
C TRP A 65 6.79 3.86 2.43
N PHE A 66 7.24 4.49 3.52
CA PHE A 66 8.63 4.35 3.99
C PHE A 66 8.96 2.90 4.39
N VAL A 67 8.08 2.27 5.17
CA VAL A 67 8.29 0.88 5.60
C VAL A 67 8.27 -0.09 4.42
N THR A 68 7.31 0.06 3.51
CA THR A 68 7.23 -0.78 2.29
C THR A 68 8.41 -0.54 1.35
N LEU A 69 8.94 0.69 1.28
CA LEU A 69 10.14 1.00 0.50
C LEU A 69 11.36 0.25 1.07
N VAL A 70 11.58 0.32 2.38
CA VAL A 70 12.71 -0.37 3.04
C VAL A 70 12.61 -1.88 2.85
N LEU A 71 11.45 -2.46 3.11
CA LEU A 71 11.23 -3.90 2.92
C LEU A 71 11.33 -4.30 1.45
N GLY A 72 10.65 -3.58 0.58
CA GLY A 72 10.61 -3.86 -0.85
C GLY A 72 11.98 -3.73 -1.51
N PHE A 73 12.74 -2.69 -1.15
CA PHE A 73 14.11 -2.50 -1.62
C PHE A 73 15.02 -3.64 -1.15
N THR A 74 14.96 -3.99 0.14
CA THR A 74 15.78 -5.06 0.73
C THR A 74 15.51 -6.40 0.04
N ILE A 75 14.24 -6.76 -0.13
CA ILE A 75 13.85 -8.00 -0.82
C ILE A 75 14.32 -7.98 -2.27
N ALA A 76 14.02 -6.91 -3.01
CA ALA A 76 14.37 -6.79 -4.42
C ALA A 76 15.89 -6.80 -4.64
N TYR A 77 16.64 -6.11 -3.78
CA TYR A 77 18.10 -6.06 -3.81
C TYR A 77 18.71 -7.45 -3.57
N TYR A 78 18.21 -8.17 -2.54
CA TYR A 78 18.66 -9.52 -2.26
C TYR A 78 18.39 -10.46 -3.43
N LEU A 79 17.19 -10.42 -4.00
CA LEU A 79 16.81 -11.24 -5.14
C LEU A 79 17.67 -10.94 -6.38
N ALA A 80 17.92 -9.67 -6.67
CA ALA A 80 18.62 -9.26 -7.89
C ALA A 80 20.14 -9.55 -7.84
N PHE A 81 20.78 -9.32 -6.68
CA PHE A 81 22.24 -9.31 -6.61
C PHE A 81 22.86 -10.49 -5.85
N PHE A 82 22.14 -11.09 -4.89
CA PHE A 82 22.68 -12.20 -4.12
C PHE A 82 22.31 -13.57 -4.68
N ILE A 83 21.18 -13.71 -5.33
CA ILE A 83 20.79 -14.96 -5.96
C ILE A 83 21.40 -15.04 -7.37
N LYS A 84 22.42 -15.88 -7.54
CA LYS A 84 23.17 -15.99 -8.81
C LYS A 84 22.43 -16.74 -9.92
N SER A 85 21.54 -17.65 -9.56
CA SER A 85 20.80 -18.48 -10.52
C SER A 85 19.52 -17.77 -10.93
N LEU A 86 19.36 -17.53 -12.23
CA LEU A 86 18.15 -16.91 -12.79
C LEU A 86 16.88 -17.70 -12.44
N THR A 87 16.98 -19.04 -12.44
CA THR A 87 15.85 -19.91 -12.08
C THR A 87 15.41 -19.65 -10.64
N TRP A 88 16.35 -19.59 -9.69
CA TRP A 88 16.04 -19.30 -8.30
C TRP A 88 15.55 -17.86 -8.08
N GLN A 89 16.08 -16.89 -8.81
CA GLN A 89 15.56 -15.51 -8.79
C GLN A 89 14.08 -15.48 -9.17
N ILE A 90 13.73 -16.13 -10.28
CA ILE A 90 12.35 -16.20 -10.77
C ILE A 90 11.46 -16.95 -9.77
N ILE A 91 11.90 -18.09 -9.25
CA ILE A 91 11.13 -18.87 -8.27
C ILE A 91 10.86 -18.03 -7.02
N CYS A 92 11.87 -17.42 -6.43
CA CYS A 92 11.71 -16.58 -5.24
C CYS A 92 10.83 -15.35 -5.52
N PHE A 93 10.98 -14.72 -6.69
CA PHE A 93 10.11 -13.61 -7.10
C PHE A 93 8.65 -14.06 -7.23
N LEU A 94 8.39 -15.20 -7.86
CA LEU A 94 7.04 -15.78 -7.97
C LEU A 94 6.48 -16.12 -6.59
N LEU A 95 7.27 -16.72 -5.70
CA LEU A 95 6.84 -16.98 -4.32
C LEU A 95 6.44 -15.70 -3.59
N CYS A 96 7.17 -14.61 -3.78
CA CYS A 96 6.77 -13.29 -3.26
C CYS A 96 5.45 -12.80 -3.85
N THR A 97 5.09 -13.19 -5.08
CA THR A 97 3.84 -12.74 -5.73
C THR A 97 2.62 -13.58 -5.36
N ILE A 98 2.79 -14.79 -4.78
CA ILE A 98 1.66 -15.66 -4.38
C ILE A 98 0.61 -14.93 -3.52
N PRO A 99 0.97 -14.15 -2.49
CA PRO A 99 -0.01 -13.42 -1.69
C PRO A 99 -0.88 -12.46 -2.50
N PHE A 100 -0.40 -11.98 -3.64
CA PHE A 100 -1.15 -11.07 -4.49
C PHE A 100 -2.39 -11.73 -5.15
N TRP A 101 -2.36 -13.04 -5.33
CA TRP A 101 -3.46 -13.81 -5.93
C TRP A 101 -4.62 -14.04 -4.95
N THR A 102 -4.42 -13.75 -3.66
CA THR A 102 -5.48 -13.81 -2.66
C THR A 102 -6.23 -12.47 -2.57
N SER A 103 -7.51 -12.53 -2.23
CA SER A 103 -8.33 -11.33 -2.02
C SER A 103 -7.71 -10.43 -0.94
N ASN A 104 -7.67 -9.13 -1.21
CA ASN A 104 -7.20 -8.12 -0.25
C ASN A 104 -8.00 -8.17 1.06
N ILE A 105 -9.32 -8.39 0.97
CA ILE A 105 -10.21 -8.48 2.12
C ILE A 105 -9.84 -9.68 3.00
N ILE A 106 -9.64 -10.86 2.40
CA ILE A 106 -9.26 -12.07 3.13
C ILE A 106 -7.91 -11.86 3.83
N ARG A 107 -6.96 -11.22 3.15
CA ARG A 107 -5.63 -10.94 3.69
C ARG A 107 -5.68 -9.99 4.88
N MET A 108 -6.54 -8.96 4.83
CA MET A 108 -6.74 -8.04 5.96
C MET A 108 -7.44 -8.73 7.14
N ILE A 109 -8.49 -9.51 6.88
CA ILE A 109 -9.22 -10.25 7.92
C ILE A 109 -8.33 -11.29 8.60
N SER A 110 -7.36 -11.88 7.90
CA SER A 110 -6.43 -12.88 8.46
C SER A 110 -5.59 -12.34 9.64
N TRP A 111 -5.45 -11.03 9.77
CA TRP A 111 -4.76 -10.43 10.92
C TRP A 111 -5.58 -10.50 12.21
N ILE A 112 -6.93 -10.64 12.14
CA ILE A 112 -7.80 -10.68 13.32
C ILE A 112 -7.48 -11.88 14.23
N PRO A 113 -7.44 -13.14 13.74
CA PRO A 113 -7.08 -14.27 14.58
C PRO A 113 -5.62 -14.25 15.04
N PHE A 114 -4.74 -13.52 14.36
CA PHE A 114 -3.35 -13.38 14.75
C PHE A 114 -3.14 -12.32 15.83
N LEU A 115 -3.73 -11.13 15.68
CA LEU A 115 -3.55 -9.98 16.57
C LEU A 115 -4.63 -9.84 17.64
N GLY A 116 -5.70 -10.63 17.57
CA GLY A 116 -6.82 -10.54 18.51
C GLY A 116 -6.41 -10.82 19.95
N ARG A 117 -7.31 -10.52 20.89
CA ARG A 117 -7.08 -10.71 22.33
C ARG A 117 -6.64 -12.14 22.68
N ASN A 118 -7.26 -13.14 22.04
CA ASN A 118 -6.91 -14.55 22.20
C ASN A 118 -6.10 -15.06 20.98
N GLY A 119 -5.50 -14.15 20.22
CA GLY A 119 -4.73 -14.47 19.03
C GLY A 119 -3.33 -14.98 19.34
N LEU A 120 -2.70 -15.58 18.32
CA LEU A 120 -1.38 -16.18 18.43
C LEU A 120 -0.32 -15.19 18.99
N ALA A 121 -0.36 -13.93 18.57
CA ALA A 121 0.58 -12.92 19.04
C ALA A 121 0.48 -12.71 20.56
N ASN A 122 -0.72 -12.55 21.09
CA ASN A 122 -0.94 -12.39 22.52
C ASN A 122 -0.59 -13.65 23.32
N GLN A 123 -0.95 -14.82 22.83
CA GLN A 123 -0.60 -16.09 23.48
C GLN A 123 0.92 -16.25 23.58
N THR A 124 1.63 -15.99 22.49
CA THR A 124 3.11 -16.07 22.48
C THR A 124 3.74 -15.08 23.45
N LEU A 125 3.24 -13.82 23.51
CA LEU A 125 3.76 -12.81 24.42
C LEU A 125 3.56 -13.19 25.91
N ILE A 126 2.42 -13.82 26.24
CA ILE A 126 2.12 -14.31 27.59
C ILE A 126 2.99 -15.51 27.94
N GLU A 127 3.12 -16.49 27.02
CA GLU A 127 3.95 -17.69 27.21
C GLU A 127 5.43 -17.35 27.39
N MET A 128 5.90 -16.31 26.69
CA MET A 128 7.28 -15.79 26.83
C MET A 128 7.48 -14.97 28.11
N GLY A 129 6.43 -14.71 28.89
CA GLY A 129 6.48 -13.89 30.12
C GLY A 129 6.77 -12.41 29.87
N ILE A 130 6.53 -11.92 28.65
CA ILE A 130 6.74 -10.51 28.27
C ILE A 130 5.59 -9.64 28.79
N VAL A 131 4.38 -10.19 28.84
CA VAL A 131 3.17 -9.53 29.34
C VAL A 131 2.36 -10.52 30.19
N ASP A 132 1.72 -10.02 31.23
CA ASP A 132 0.87 -10.83 32.13
C ASP A 132 -0.58 -10.92 31.63
N THR A 133 -1.01 -9.98 30.79
CA THR A 133 -2.38 -9.91 30.26
C THR A 133 -2.36 -9.62 28.78
N PRO A 134 -3.40 -10.04 28.03
CA PRO A 134 -3.48 -9.78 26.59
C PRO A 134 -3.41 -8.30 26.27
N VAL A 135 -2.60 -7.95 25.29
CA VAL A 135 -2.39 -6.59 24.80
C VAL A 135 -3.53 -6.22 23.84
N GLU A 136 -4.39 -5.27 24.23
CA GLU A 136 -5.58 -4.91 23.47
C GLU A 136 -5.28 -4.03 22.25
N TRP A 137 -4.21 -3.22 22.33
CA TRP A 137 -3.86 -2.32 21.22
C TRP A 137 -3.23 -3.03 19.99
N LEU A 138 -2.95 -4.33 20.05
CA LEU A 138 -2.46 -5.09 18.91
C LEU A 138 -3.49 -5.14 17.77
N LEU A 139 -4.78 -5.17 18.09
CA LEU A 139 -5.86 -5.16 17.13
C LEU A 139 -6.69 -3.87 17.29
N TYR A 140 -7.32 -3.42 16.21
CA TYR A 140 -8.13 -2.18 16.15
C TYR A 140 -7.36 -0.91 16.50
N SER A 141 -6.06 -0.88 16.22
CA SER A 141 -5.15 0.24 16.46
C SER A 141 -4.53 0.75 15.16
N GLU A 142 -3.87 1.90 15.26
CA GLU A 142 -3.05 2.43 14.15
C GLU A 142 -1.96 1.45 13.73
N PHE A 143 -1.40 0.72 14.68
CA PHE A 143 -0.39 -0.31 14.42
C PHE A 143 -0.93 -1.43 13.52
N SER A 144 -2.09 -2.01 13.86
CA SER A 144 -2.68 -3.09 13.06
C SER A 144 -3.07 -2.64 11.65
N VAL A 145 -3.53 -1.41 11.50
CA VAL A 145 -3.84 -0.81 10.20
C VAL A 145 -2.56 -0.65 9.38
N CYS A 146 -1.50 -0.08 9.96
CA CYS A 146 -0.21 0.05 9.28
C CYS A 146 0.36 -1.31 8.88
N LEU A 147 0.32 -2.30 9.77
CA LEU A 147 0.81 -3.65 9.52
C LEU A 147 0.07 -4.31 8.35
N ALA A 148 -1.26 -4.20 8.33
CA ALA A 148 -2.09 -4.71 7.24
C ALA A 148 -1.76 -4.03 5.91
N PHE A 149 -1.59 -2.72 5.88
CA PHE A 149 -1.21 -1.98 4.67
C PHE A 149 0.23 -2.29 4.22
N VAL A 150 1.17 -2.40 5.14
CA VAL A 150 2.54 -2.82 4.82
C VAL A 150 2.53 -4.20 4.16
N HIS A 151 1.83 -5.17 4.75
CA HIS A 151 1.68 -6.49 4.16
C HIS A 151 1.01 -6.44 2.76
N LEU A 152 0.00 -5.59 2.60
CA LEU A 152 -0.74 -5.46 1.36
C LEU A 152 0.11 -4.83 0.23
N TYR A 153 0.88 -3.78 0.55
CA TYR A 153 1.56 -2.94 -0.43
C TYR A 153 3.04 -3.25 -0.65
N THR A 154 3.67 -4.06 0.20
CA THR A 154 5.10 -4.41 0.03
C THR A 154 5.38 -4.98 -1.36
N LEU A 155 4.51 -5.83 -1.90
CA LEU A 155 4.67 -6.39 -3.25
C LEU A 155 4.65 -5.34 -4.36
N PHE A 156 3.78 -4.33 -4.23
CA PHE A 156 3.74 -3.24 -5.21
C PHE A 156 5.05 -2.44 -5.23
N MET A 157 5.83 -2.50 -4.16
CA MET A 157 7.16 -1.90 -4.09
C MET A 157 8.25 -2.86 -4.61
N VAL A 158 8.19 -4.14 -4.26
CA VAL A 158 9.17 -5.16 -4.70
C VAL A 158 9.23 -5.27 -6.21
N VAL A 159 8.07 -5.39 -6.88
CA VAL A 159 7.99 -5.67 -8.32
C VAL A 159 8.71 -4.63 -9.19
N PRO A 160 8.42 -3.32 -9.09
CA PRO A 160 9.09 -2.32 -9.92
C PRO A 160 10.57 -2.19 -9.60
N ILE A 161 10.96 -2.29 -8.32
CA ILE A 161 12.37 -2.20 -7.91
C ILE A 161 13.14 -3.39 -8.47
N PHE A 162 12.65 -4.60 -8.28
CA PHE A 162 13.27 -5.81 -8.82
C PHE A 162 13.43 -5.75 -10.33
N ASN A 163 12.37 -5.41 -11.05
CA ASN A 163 12.41 -5.29 -12.51
C ASN A 163 13.42 -4.23 -12.99
N THR A 164 13.59 -3.14 -12.24
CA THR A 164 14.58 -2.12 -12.56
C THR A 164 16.00 -2.63 -12.30
N MET A 165 16.22 -3.29 -11.17
CA MET A 165 17.53 -3.86 -10.81
C MET A 165 17.98 -4.94 -11.78
N MET A 166 17.05 -5.77 -12.27
CA MET A 166 17.35 -6.82 -13.25
C MET A 166 17.79 -6.29 -14.63
N ARG A 167 17.55 -5.02 -14.92
CA ARG A 167 17.99 -4.36 -16.15
C ARG A 167 19.39 -3.75 -16.07
N ILE A 168 19.98 -3.71 -14.87
CA ILE A 168 21.32 -3.18 -14.66
C ILE A 168 22.34 -4.14 -15.27
N ASP A 169 23.13 -3.68 -16.23
CA ASP A 169 24.19 -4.45 -16.84
C ASP A 169 25.31 -4.70 -15.80
N LYS A 170 25.78 -5.94 -15.73
CA LYS A 170 26.84 -6.32 -14.81
C LYS A 170 28.15 -5.56 -15.08
N SER A 171 28.40 -5.19 -16.35
CA SER A 171 29.56 -4.39 -16.73
C SER A 171 29.58 -3.01 -16.04
N LEU A 172 28.41 -2.42 -15.79
CA LEU A 172 28.32 -1.15 -15.05
C LEU A 172 28.72 -1.31 -13.57
N ILE A 173 28.35 -2.45 -12.98
CA ILE A 173 28.73 -2.77 -11.58
C ILE A 173 30.23 -3.03 -11.48
N GLU A 174 30.82 -3.75 -12.46
CA GLU A 174 32.26 -3.99 -12.54
C GLU A 174 33.03 -2.69 -12.73
N ALA A 175 32.58 -1.83 -13.66
CA ALA A 175 33.20 -0.51 -13.87
C ALA A 175 33.12 0.38 -12.63
N ALA A 176 32.03 0.35 -11.87
CA ALA A 176 31.91 1.11 -10.62
C ALA A 176 32.89 0.60 -9.56
N ARG A 177 33.07 -0.73 -9.44
CA ARG A 177 34.06 -1.32 -8.54
C ARG A 177 35.50 -0.96 -8.93
N ASP A 178 35.83 -0.97 -10.23
CA ASP A 178 37.14 -0.56 -10.72
C ASP A 178 37.41 0.93 -10.47
N ALA A 179 36.36 1.74 -10.41
CA ALA A 179 36.44 3.16 -10.03
C ALA A 179 36.48 3.40 -8.51
N GLY A 180 36.44 2.33 -7.68
CA GLY A 180 36.56 2.43 -6.23
C GLY A 180 35.24 2.60 -5.46
N ALA A 181 34.10 2.29 -6.06
CA ALA A 181 32.76 2.35 -5.43
C ALA A 181 32.42 1.06 -4.66
#